data_f9cc259c12a15c0433a7bd86bb65472d
#
_entry.id   f9cc259c12a15c0433a7bd86bb65472d
#
_cell.length_a   1.000
_cell.length_b   1.000
_cell.length_c   1.000
_cell.angle_alpha   90.00
_cell.angle_beta   90.00
_cell.angle_gamma   90.00
#
_symmetry.space_group_name_H-M   'P 1'
#
loop_
_entity.id
_entity.type
_entity.pdbx_description
1 polymer ?
#
loop_
_entity_poly.entity_id
_entity_poly.type
_entity_poly.pdbx_seq_one_letter_code
_entity_poly.pdbx_strand_id
1 'polypeptide(L)'
;MPFSFHVDENTGVIHVQAIGEVTDAELLEVSDRLRHESAFVAGYPILCDGSTVTALSISSILIESLGRTARSRTNLVAIIAPRPVGFGLARMYQILSDPENTRMHVFTSAEEAMAWLKTRVEGPPRVPAHDDRTG
;
A
#
# COMPACT_ATOMS: atom_id res chain seq x y z
N MET A 1 -12.92 -3.25 13.91
CA MET A 1 -11.62 -3.51 13.31
C MET A 1 -10.96 -2.22 12.89
N PRO A 2 -9.67 -2.02 13.20
CA PRO A 2 -8.99 -0.79 12.80
C PRO A 2 -8.72 -0.71 11.31
N PHE A 3 -8.75 -1.82 10.60
CA PHE A 3 -8.52 -1.82 9.16
C PHE A 3 -9.79 -2.14 8.39
N SER A 4 -10.00 -1.41 7.31
CA SER A 4 -11.01 -1.74 6.32
C SER A 4 -10.41 -1.56 4.95
N PHE A 5 -10.90 -2.32 3.96
CA PHE A 5 -10.46 -2.07 2.59
C PHE A 5 -11.58 -2.35 1.61
N HIS A 6 -11.50 -1.71 0.49
CA HIS A 6 -12.44 -1.93 -0.61
C HIS A 6 -11.72 -1.65 -1.92
N VAL A 7 -12.21 -2.23 -2.99
CA VAL A 7 -11.69 -2.03 -4.33
C VAL A 7 -12.55 -1.00 -5.03
N ASP A 8 -11.93 0.09 -5.49
CA ASP A 8 -12.63 1.10 -6.27
C ASP A 8 -12.59 0.64 -7.73
N GLU A 9 -13.73 0.19 -8.23
CA GLU A 9 -13.81 -0.35 -9.59
C GLU A 9 -13.55 0.72 -10.65
N ASN A 10 -13.84 1.98 -10.35
CA ASN A 10 -13.66 3.06 -11.33
C ASN A 10 -12.19 3.39 -11.53
N THR A 11 -11.40 3.39 -10.45
CA THR A 11 -9.98 3.74 -10.53
C THR A 11 -9.07 2.52 -10.57
N GLY A 12 -9.58 1.34 -10.20
CA GLY A 12 -8.77 0.14 -10.11
C GLY A 12 -7.77 0.19 -8.96
N VAL A 13 -8.11 0.87 -7.87
CA VAL A 13 -7.23 1.04 -6.72
C VAL A 13 -7.85 0.34 -5.52
N ILE A 14 -7.03 -0.40 -4.78
CA ILE A 14 -7.44 -0.99 -3.50
C ILE A 14 -7.19 0.04 -2.42
N HIS A 15 -8.25 0.48 -1.76
CA HIS A 15 -8.15 1.43 -0.65
C HIS A 15 -8.12 0.68 0.67
N VAL A 16 -7.04 0.86 1.42
CA VAL A 16 -6.88 0.28 2.75
C VAL A 16 -6.84 1.44 3.74
N GLN A 17 -7.74 1.46 4.70
CA GLN A 17 -7.77 2.51 5.70
C GLN A 17 -7.54 1.93 7.09
N ALA A 18 -6.65 2.56 7.84
CA ALA A 18 -6.38 2.22 9.24
C ALA A 18 -6.94 3.32 10.12
N ILE A 19 -7.65 2.96 11.18
CA ILE A 19 -8.32 3.91 12.08
C ILE A 19 -8.01 3.54 13.51
N GLY A 20 -7.65 4.54 14.32
CA GLY A 20 -7.46 4.34 15.74
C GLY A 20 -6.13 3.70 16.08
N GLU A 21 -6.15 2.82 17.08
CA GLU A 21 -4.93 2.11 17.50
C GLU A 21 -4.69 0.88 16.63
N VAL A 22 -3.45 0.70 16.19
CA VAL A 22 -3.07 -0.44 15.36
C VAL A 22 -2.00 -1.25 16.10
N THR A 23 -2.23 -2.55 16.24
CA THR A 23 -1.33 -3.48 16.92
C THR A 23 -0.73 -4.48 15.93
N ASP A 24 0.26 -5.23 16.40
CA ASP A 24 0.88 -6.30 15.59
C ASP A 24 -0.16 -7.30 15.10
N ALA A 25 -1.06 -7.73 15.98
CA ALA A 25 -2.07 -8.73 15.62
C ALA A 25 -2.96 -8.23 14.50
N GLU A 26 -3.36 -6.97 14.56
CA GLU A 26 -4.24 -6.39 13.56
C GLU A 26 -3.52 -6.20 12.23
N LEU A 27 -2.26 -5.81 12.29
CA LEU A 27 -1.47 -5.67 11.07
C LEU A 27 -1.27 -7.01 10.38
N LEU A 28 -1.02 -8.06 11.15
CA LEU A 28 -0.92 -9.41 10.60
C LEU A 28 -2.22 -9.86 9.96
N GLU A 29 -3.34 -9.56 10.60
CA GLU A 29 -4.64 -9.96 10.10
C GLU A 29 -4.96 -9.26 8.76
N VAL A 30 -4.74 -7.96 8.67
CA VAL A 30 -5.03 -7.26 7.42
C VAL A 30 -4.08 -7.69 6.31
N SER A 31 -2.83 -7.97 6.64
CA SER A 31 -1.86 -8.45 5.65
C SER A 31 -2.31 -9.79 5.09
N ASP A 32 -2.81 -10.67 5.95
CA ASP A 32 -3.28 -11.98 5.51
C ASP A 32 -4.51 -11.86 4.63
N ARG A 33 -5.47 -11.04 5.04
CA ARG A 33 -6.69 -10.83 4.26
C ARG A 33 -6.38 -10.24 2.89
N LEU A 34 -5.45 -9.29 2.84
CA LEU A 34 -5.09 -8.63 1.60
C LEU A 34 -4.48 -9.62 0.62
N ARG A 35 -3.63 -10.53 1.10
CA ARG A 35 -3.00 -11.51 0.22
C ARG A 35 -4.00 -12.43 -0.48
N HIS A 36 -5.19 -12.57 0.08
CA HIS A 36 -6.24 -13.41 -0.49
C HIS A 36 -7.26 -12.61 -1.30
N GLU A 37 -7.07 -11.30 -1.41
CA GLU A 37 -7.97 -10.45 -2.19
C GLU A 37 -7.63 -10.59 -3.68
N SER A 38 -8.64 -10.90 -4.51
CA SER A 38 -8.40 -11.16 -5.93
C SER A 38 -7.79 -9.95 -6.65
N ALA A 39 -8.22 -8.73 -6.29
CA ALA A 39 -7.64 -7.53 -6.89
C ALA A 39 -6.17 -7.39 -6.55
N PHE A 40 -5.78 -7.74 -5.32
CA PHE A 40 -4.39 -7.72 -4.91
C PHE A 40 -3.55 -8.72 -5.72
N VAL A 41 -4.07 -9.95 -5.84
CA VAL A 41 -3.41 -10.99 -6.61
C VAL A 41 -3.25 -10.57 -8.07
N ALA A 42 -4.24 -9.84 -8.61
CA ALA A 42 -4.21 -9.35 -9.98
C ALA A 42 -3.25 -8.17 -10.18
N GLY A 43 -2.64 -7.65 -9.10
CA GLY A 43 -1.66 -6.60 -9.22
C GLY A 43 -2.20 -5.18 -9.12
N TYR A 44 -3.42 -5.00 -8.63
CA TYR A 44 -4.01 -3.68 -8.49
C TYR A 44 -3.16 -2.81 -7.55
N PRO A 45 -3.02 -1.51 -7.85
CA PRO A 45 -2.33 -0.60 -6.94
C PRO A 45 -3.07 -0.43 -5.63
N ILE A 46 -2.33 -0.10 -4.57
CA ILE A 46 -2.85 -0.02 -3.21
C ILE A 46 -2.58 1.36 -2.65
N LEU A 47 -3.61 1.96 -2.05
CA LEU A 47 -3.48 3.19 -1.28
C LEU A 47 -3.76 2.86 0.18
N CYS A 48 -2.73 2.94 1.01
CA CYS A 48 -2.84 2.69 2.45
C CYS A 48 -2.95 4.01 3.18
N ASP A 49 -4.11 4.30 3.77
CA ASP A 49 -4.37 5.58 4.43
C ASP A 49 -4.27 5.40 5.94
N GLY A 50 -3.19 5.93 6.53
CA GLY A 50 -2.98 5.93 7.97
C GLY A 50 -3.26 7.28 8.61
N SER A 51 -3.94 8.19 7.94
CA SER A 51 -4.15 9.54 8.44
C SER A 51 -4.99 9.60 9.71
N THR A 52 -5.84 8.60 9.96
CA THR A 52 -6.70 8.57 11.15
C THR A 52 -6.19 7.60 12.22
N VAL A 53 -4.97 7.11 12.08
CA VAL A 53 -4.33 6.30 13.12
C VAL A 53 -3.96 7.19 14.29
N THR A 54 -4.35 6.78 15.51
CA THR A 54 -4.08 7.56 16.71
C THR A 54 -2.94 7.00 17.55
N ALA A 55 -2.65 5.71 17.42
CA ALA A 55 -1.57 5.08 18.17
C ALA A 55 -1.07 3.85 17.42
N LEU A 56 0.23 3.60 17.52
CA LEU A 56 0.85 2.44 16.88
C LEU A 56 1.58 1.62 17.94
N SER A 57 1.17 0.37 18.10
CA SER A 57 1.83 -0.61 18.96
C SER A 57 2.36 -1.73 18.08
N ILE A 58 3.28 -1.38 17.20
CA ILE A 58 3.82 -2.27 16.18
C ILE A 58 5.31 -2.47 16.42
N SER A 59 5.75 -3.73 16.43
CA SER A 59 7.15 -4.03 16.62
C SER A 59 7.92 -3.87 15.32
N SER A 60 9.18 -3.44 15.44
CA SER A 60 10.03 -3.30 14.27
C SER A 60 10.34 -4.66 13.65
N ILE A 61 10.38 -5.71 14.48
CA ILE A 61 10.63 -7.07 13.97
C ILE A 61 9.52 -7.50 13.02
N LEU A 62 8.26 -7.17 13.34
CA LEU A 62 7.15 -7.50 12.46
C LEU A 62 7.24 -6.72 11.16
N ILE A 63 7.53 -5.42 11.23
CA ILE A 63 7.69 -4.60 10.03
C ILE A 63 8.80 -5.17 9.14
N GLU A 64 9.90 -5.59 9.74
CA GLU A 64 11.01 -6.17 9.01
C GLU A 64 10.58 -7.44 8.28
N SER A 65 9.87 -8.32 8.98
CA SER A 65 9.40 -9.57 8.40
C SER A 65 8.43 -9.31 7.25
N LEU A 66 7.46 -8.42 7.45
CA LEU A 66 6.48 -8.09 6.43
C LEU A 66 7.13 -7.43 5.22
N GLY A 67 8.12 -6.57 5.45
CA GLY A 67 8.83 -5.90 4.37
C GLY A 67 9.55 -6.90 3.48
N ARG A 68 10.25 -7.85 4.09
CA ARG A 68 10.97 -8.86 3.32
C ARG A 68 10.03 -9.75 2.53
N THR A 69 8.90 -10.11 3.11
CA THR A 69 7.90 -10.91 2.41
C THR A 69 7.35 -10.16 1.21
N ALA A 70 7.20 -8.84 1.32
CA ALA A 70 6.61 -8.03 0.26
C ALA A 70 7.53 -7.82 -0.95
N ARG A 71 8.80 -8.22 -0.87
CA ARG A 71 9.76 -8.02 -1.96
C ARG A 71 9.34 -8.68 -3.26
N SER A 72 8.62 -9.79 -3.17
CA SER A 72 8.20 -10.53 -4.36
C SER A 72 6.95 -9.96 -5.01
N ARG A 73 6.35 -8.94 -4.41
CA ARG A 73 5.12 -8.35 -4.93
C ARG A 73 5.43 -7.28 -5.96
N THR A 74 4.46 -7.03 -6.83
CA THR A 74 4.62 -6.06 -7.91
C THR A 74 3.61 -4.93 -7.85
N ASN A 75 2.68 -4.95 -6.88
CA ASN A 75 1.69 -3.89 -6.74
C ASN A 75 2.35 -2.54 -6.46
N LEU A 76 1.85 -1.48 -7.10
CA LEU A 76 2.20 -0.12 -6.70
C LEU A 76 1.56 0.16 -5.36
N VAL A 77 2.29 0.78 -4.43
CA VAL A 77 1.79 1.05 -3.09
C VAL A 77 2.11 2.48 -2.70
N ALA A 78 1.09 3.24 -2.34
CA ALA A 78 1.23 4.56 -1.75
C ALA A 78 0.76 4.47 -0.30
N ILE A 79 1.60 4.91 0.64
CA ILE A 79 1.29 4.86 2.07
C ILE A 79 1.22 6.28 2.59
N ILE A 80 0.12 6.62 3.26
CA ILE A 80 -0.06 7.92 3.89
C ILE A 80 0.20 7.77 5.38
N ALA A 81 1.26 8.41 5.87
CA ALA A 81 1.67 8.35 7.27
C ALA A 81 2.10 9.73 7.73
N PRO A 82 1.16 10.58 8.19
CA PRO A 82 1.47 11.98 8.49
C PRO A 82 2.27 12.21 9.76
N ARG A 83 2.32 11.22 10.68
CA ARG A 83 3.01 11.39 11.96
C ARG A 83 4.39 10.74 11.93
N PRO A 84 5.37 11.30 12.68
CA PRO A 84 6.75 10.83 12.60
C PRO A 84 6.95 9.35 12.87
N VAL A 85 6.30 8.79 13.90
CA VAL A 85 6.47 7.36 14.22
C VAL A 85 5.94 6.49 13.11
N GLY A 86 4.73 6.79 12.63
CA GLY A 86 4.13 6.05 11.53
C GLY A 86 4.93 6.18 10.25
N PHE A 87 5.41 7.39 9.97
CA PHE A 87 6.24 7.62 8.79
C PHE A 87 7.52 6.79 8.85
N GLY A 88 8.17 6.76 10.02
CA GLY A 88 9.39 5.98 10.19
C GLY A 88 9.19 4.49 9.98
N LEU A 89 8.09 3.94 10.53
CA LEU A 89 7.77 2.53 10.35
C LEU A 89 7.43 2.23 8.89
N ALA A 90 6.68 3.10 8.25
CA ALA A 90 6.31 2.92 6.84
C ALA A 90 7.54 2.99 5.95
N ARG A 91 8.48 3.90 6.24
CA ARG A 91 9.74 3.99 5.50
C ARG A 91 10.59 2.75 5.67
N MET A 92 10.65 2.19 6.88
CA MET A 92 11.38 0.96 7.11
C MET A 92 10.78 -0.18 6.27
N TYR A 93 9.45 -0.27 6.26
CA TYR A 93 8.74 -1.27 5.45
C TYR A 93 9.06 -1.06 3.97
N GLN A 94 9.02 0.17 3.50
CA GLN A 94 9.28 0.49 2.09
C GLN A 94 10.72 0.13 1.70
N ILE A 95 11.70 0.48 2.54
CA ILE A 95 13.10 0.19 2.23
C ILE A 95 13.33 -1.31 2.12
N LEU A 96 12.70 -2.10 2.99
CA LEU A 96 12.88 -3.54 2.98
C LEU A 96 12.13 -4.22 1.85
N SER A 97 10.97 -3.70 1.47
CA SER A 97 10.13 -4.33 0.43
C SER A 97 10.48 -3.83 -0.96
N ASP A 98 10.99 -2.61 -1.08
CA ASP A 98 11.25 -1.98 -2.38
C ASP A 98 12.49 -1.10 -2.26
N PRO A 99 13.68 -1.72 -2.08
CA PRO A 99 14.90 -0.92 -1.82
C PRO A 99 15.27 0.06 -2.93
N GLU A 100 14.79 -0.18 -4.15
CA GLU A 100 15.07 0.71 -5.26
C GLU A 100 14.04 1.82 -5.42
N ASN A 101 13.03 1.85 -4.54
CA ASN A 101 12.01 2.89 -4.52
C ASN A 101 11.29 3.02 -5.87
N THR A 102 10.99 1.89 -6.50
CA THR A 102 10.39 1.88 -7.83
C THR A 102 8.87 1.71 -7.82
N ARG A 103 8.31 1.07 -6.79
CA ARG A 103 6.86 0.78 -6.76
C ARG A 103 6.18 1.15 -5.45
N MET A 104 6.91 1.56 -4.42
CA MET A 104 6.32 1.91 -3.13
C MET A 104 6.85 3.25 -2.67
N HIS A 105 5.96 4.10 -2.14
CA HIS A 105 6.37 5.41 -1.66
C HIS A 105 5.53 5.81 -0.46
N VAL A 106 6.14 6.53 0.49
CA VAL A 106 5.49 6.96 1.71
C VAL A 106 5.29 8.46 1.67
N PHE A 107 4.10 8.90 2.01
CA PHE A 107 3.70 10.30 1.94
C PHE A 107 3.17 10.76 3.29
N THR A 108 3.26 12.06 3.54
CA THR A 108 2.65 12.67 4.72
C THR A 108 1.26 13.23 4.41
N SER A 109 0.89 13.35 3.15
CA SER A 109 -0.35 13.95 2.71
C SER A 109 -1.10 13.02 1.77
N ALA A 110 -2.41 12.93 1.96
CA ALA A 110 -3.26 12.12 1.09
C ALA A 110 -3.24 12.66 -0.34
N GLU A 111 -3.20 13.98 -0.47
CA GLU A 111 -3.20 14.63 -1.77
C GLU A 111 -1.98 14.23 -2.60
N GLU A 112 -0.82 14.24 -1.97
CA GLU A 112 0.41 13.86 -2.66
C GLU A 112 0.41 12.38 -3.02
N ALA A 113 -0.09 11.54 -2.12
CA ALA A 113 -0.17 10.10 -2.36
C ALA A 113 -1.06 9.79 -3.55
N MET A 114 -2.23 10.41 -3.60
CA MET A 114 -3.16 10.21 -4.70
C MET A 114 -2.57 10.70 -6.02
N ALA A 115 -1.92 11.86 -6.02
CA ALA A 115 -1.32 12.41 -7.22
C ALA A 115 -0.23 11.49 -7.76
N TRP A 116 0.62 10.97 -6.87
CA TRP A 116 1.68 10.05 -7.26
C TRP A 116 1.12 8.78 -7.87
N LEU A 117 0.10 8.21 -7.20
CA LEU A 117 -0.49 6.96 -7.65
C LEU A 117 -1.17 7.14 -9.00
N LYS A 118 -1.90 8.24 -9.17
CA LYS A 118 -2.57 8.54 -10.41
C LYS A 118 -1.58 8.66 -11.57
N THR A 119 -0.46 9.34 -11.34
CA THR A 119 0.59 9.49 -12.35
C THR A 119 1.12 8.14 -12.78
N ARG A 120 1.35 7.23 -11.81
CA ARG A 120 1.87 5.90 -12.11
C ARG A 120 0.87 5.03 -12.85
N VAL A 121 -0.40 5.10 -12.42
CA VAL A 121 -1.47 4.31 -13.04
C VAL A 121 -1.76 4.80 -14.45
N GLU A 122 -1.72 6.12 -14.67
CA GLU A 122 -2.00 6.74 -15.96
C GLU A 122 -0.73 6.94 -16.79
N GLY A 123 0.34 6.25 -16.44
CA GLY A 123 1.57 6.34 -17.20
C GLY A 123 1.43 5.76 -18.61
N PRO A 124 2.56 5.57 -19.32
CA PRO A 124 2.50 5.04 -20.68
C PRO A 124 1.60 3.81 -20.74
N PRO A 125 0.81 3.65 -21.82
CA PRO A 125 -0.17 2.56 -21.91
C PRO A 125 0.47 1.21 -21.61
N ARG A 126 -0.15 0.52 -20.80
CA ARG A 126 0.27 -0.85 -20.56
C ARG A 126 -0.20 -1.68 -21.71
N VAL A 127 -0.32 -1.77 -22.38
CA VAL A 127 -0.90 -2.29 -23.29
C VAL A 127 -1.46 -3.11 -23.53
N PRO A 128 -1.93 -2.90 -23.60
CA PRO A 128 -2.45 -3.30 -23.83
C PRO A 128 -2.92 -3.87 -24.14
N ALA A 129 -3.24 -3.74 -24.06
CA ALA A 129 -3.75 -3.83 -24.09
C ALA A 129 -4.16 -4.12 -24.72
N HIS A 130 -3.88 -3.86 -25.11
CA HIS A 130 -4.19 -3.65 -25.68
C HIS A 130 -4.26 -4.07 -26.31
N ASP A 131 -4.05 -4.06 -26.53
CA ASP A 131 -4.08 -4.06 -27.09
C ASP A 131 -4.24 -4.47 -27.55
N ASP A 132 -4.39 -4.63 -27.77
CA ASP A 132 -4.63 -4.67 -28.19
C ASP A 132 -4.66 -4.87 -28.76
N ARG A 133 -4.75 -5.00 -29.01
CA ARG A 133 -4.69 -4.68 -29.62
C ARG A 133 -4.41 -5.07 -30.25
N THR A 134 -4.38 -5.15 -30.56
CA THR A 134 -4.10 -4.95 -31.02
C THR A 134 -4.03 -4.97 -31.30
N GLY A 135 -4.06 -4.87 -31.34
CA GLY A 135 -4.07 -4.52 -31.60
C GLY A 135 -3.94 -4.52 -31.76
#